data_b9f11886541c9fcafd325426cdcb8c0d
#
_entry.id   b9f11886541c9fcafd325426cdcb8c0d
#
_cell.length_a   1.000
_cell.length_b   1.000
_cell.length_c   1.000
_cell.angle_alpha   90.00
_cell.angle_beta   90.00
_cell.angle_gamma   90.00
#
_symmetry.space_group_name_H-M   'P 1'
#
loop_
_entity.id
_entity.type
_entity.pdbx_description
1 polymer ?
#
loop_
_entity_poly.entity_id
_entity_poly.type
_entity_poly.pdbx_seq_one_letter_code
_entity_poly.pdbx_strand_id
1 'polypeptide(L)'
;MLRLSEKMNRLGTETAFEVLARAETLAREGRDIINLGIGQPDFKTPGHIVEEATKALRDGHHGYTPSPGILPLREAVAADLQLRRGVEVNPERIVVVPGGKVTMFFAILMFGEPGAEILYPNPGFPIYESVIQFSGATAVPTPLLEERDYSFDADAVLDQITSNTRLLILNSPANPTGGAVPRAEIDKLVAGLVDHPHVAVLSDEIYSRISYDGREHVSLCSYPEIADRL
;
A
#
# COMPACT_ATOMS: atom_id res chain seq x y z
N MET A 1 29.59 22.02 10.55
CA MET A 1 28.11 21.86 10.53
C MET A 1 27.78 20.61 9.72
N LEU A 2 26.97 19.70 10.26
CA LEU A 2 26.56 18.49 9.51
C LEU A 2 25.64 18.91 8.36
N ARG A 3 25.86 18.32 7.17
CA ARG A 3 25.04 18.57 5.97
C ARG A 3 24.30 17.28 5.61
N LEU A 4 22.96 17.36 5.58
CA LEU A 4 22.13 16.26 5.08
C LEU A 4 22.16 16.23 3.54
N SER A 5 21.82 15.06 2.98
CA SER A 5 21.60 14.94 1.53
C SER A 5 20.44 15.84 1.10
N GLU A 6 20.56 16.49 -0.06
CA GLU A 6 19.53 17.39 -0.58
C GLU A 6 18.17 16.69 -0.82
N LYS A 7 18.18 15.40 -1.13
CA LYS A 7 16.95 14.62 -1.27
C LYS A 7 16.11 14.54 0.01
N MET A 8 16.72 14.73 1.20
CA MET A 8 15.98 14.77 2.47
C MET A 8 15.02 15.96 2.55
N ASN A 9 15.28 17.04 1.80
CA ASN A 9 14.40 18.20 1.74
C ASN A 9 13.12 17.93 0.93
N ARG A 10 13.08 16.84 0.16
CA ARG A 10 11.92 16.41 -0.64
C ARG A 10 11.05 15.38 0.08
N LEU A 11 11.51 14.87 1.22
CA LEU A 11 10.74 13.91 2.00
C LEU A 11 9.63 14.65 2.75
N GLY A 12 8.38 14.34 2.45
CA GLY A 12 7.22 14.82 3.20
C GLY A 12 7.03 14.08 4.51
N THR A 13 6.20 14.62 5.40
CA THR A 13 5.83 14.01 6.68
C THR A 13 4.36 13.59 6.67
N GLU A 14 4.04 12.57 7.49
CA GLU A 14 2.65 12.26 7.83
C GLU A 14 2.16 13.25 8.90
N THR A 15 1.50 14.30 8.46
CA THR A 15 0.95 15.35 9.35
C THR A 15 -0.03 14.82 10.41
N ALA A 16 -0.64 13.64 10.17
CA ALA A 16 -1.54 12.97 11.11
C ALA A 16 -0.88 12.73 12.49
N PHE A 17 0.40 12.37 12.53
CA PHE A 17 1.13 12.18 13.79
C PHE A 17 1.47 13.49 14.49
N GLU A 18 1.70 14.56 13.74
CA GLU A 18 1.89 15.91 14.30
C GLU A 18 0.58 16.41 14.93
N VAL A 19 -0.55 16.19 14.26
CA VAL A 19 -1.89 16.50 14.77
C VAL A 19 -2.18 15.70 16.04
N LEU A 20 -1.83 14.39 16.06
CA LEU A 20 -1.97 13.55 17.26
C LEU A 20 -1.18 14.14 18.45
N ALA A 21 0.10 14.44 18.25
CA ALA A 21 0.95 15.02 19.30
C ALA A 21 0.40 16.36 19.82
N ARG A 22 -0.15 17.18 18.92
CA ARG A 22 -0.81 18.44 19.29
C ARG A 22 -2.08 18.20 20.09
N ALA A 23 -2.93 17.26 19.67
CA ALA A 23 -4.15 16.87 20.37
C ALA A 23 -3.85 16.38 21.80
N GLU A 24 -2.85 15.51 21.95
CA GLU A 24 -2.41 15.02 23.27
C GLU A 24 -1.88 16.13 24.18
N THR A 25 -1.18 17.10 23.61
CA THR A 25 -0.70 18.28 24.37
C THR A 25 -1.86 19.10 24.89
N LEU A 26 -2.84 19.40 24.05
CA LEU A 26 -4.04 20.16 24.43
C LEU A 26 -4.88 19.41 25.46
N ALA A 27 -5.01 18.09 25.35
CA ALA A 27 -5.70 17.25 26.32
C ALA A 27 -5.00 17.29 27.71
N ARG A 28 -3.66 17.26 27.74
CA ARG A 28 -2.89 17.43 28.99
C ARG A 28 -3.04 18.82 29.60
N GLU A 29 -3.31 19.84 28.79
CA GLU A 29 -3.63 21.20 29.23
C GLU A 29 -5.08 21.32 29.76
N GLY A 30 -5.84 20.22 29.81
CA GLY A 30 -7.22 20.16 30.33
C GLY A 30 -8.30 20.51 29.33
N ARG A 31 -7.98 20.56 28.01
CA ARG A 31 -9.00 20.76 26.99
C ARG A 31 -9.71 19.45 26.69
N ASP A 32 -11.01 19.52 26.46
CA ASP A 32 -11.80 18.41 25.97
C ASP A 32 -11.55 18.26 24.45
N ILE A 33 -10.82 17.21 24.05
CA ILE A 33 -10.42 16.96 22.66
C ILE A 33 -11.07 15.67 22.15
N ILE A 34 -11.88 15.80 21.12
CA ILE A 34 -12.36 14.66 20.33
C ILE A 34 -11.30 14.39 19.25
N ASN A 35 -10.53 13.31 19.44
CA ASN A 35 -9.45 12.96 18.52
C ASN A 35 -9.92 11.98 17.44
N LEU A 36 -9.98 12.45 16.19
CA LEU A 36 -10.31 11.67 15.00
C LEU A 36 -9.10 11.58 14.04
N GLY A 37 -7.89 11.86 14.53
CA GLY A 37 -6.70 12.03 13.68
C GLY A 37 -6.05 10.72 13.22
N ILE A 38 -6.11 9.65 14.02
CA ILE A 38 -5.49 8.35 13.71
C ILE A 38 -6.56 7.28 13.67
N GLY A 39 -6.65 6.59 12.52
CA GLY A 39 -7.53 5.43 12.32
C GLY A 39 -6.93 4.16 12.90
N GLN A 40 -7.00 3.99 14.23
CA GLN A 40 -6.57 2.77 14.90
C GLN A 40 -7.79 1.97 15.36
N PRO A 41 -7.86 0.63 15.11
CA PRO A 41 -8.91 -0.21 15.67
C PRO A 41 -8.95 -0.12 17.20
N ASP A 42 -10.15 -0.02 17.78
CA ASP A 42 -10.36 0.06 19.23
C ASP A 42 -10.39 -1.32 19.91
N PHE A 43 -10.56 -2.39 19.16
CA PHE A 43 -10.50 -3.77 19.65
C PHE A 43 -9.06 -4.30 19.66
N LYS A 44 -8.79 -5.18 20.61
CA LYS A 44 -7.46 -5.78 20.82
C LYS A 44 -7.18 -6.89 19.80
N THR A 45 -5.90 -7.22 19.65
CA THR A 45 -5.48 -8.42 18.93
C THR A 45 -6.20 -9.65 19.50
N PRO A 46 -6.77 -10.53 18.67
CA PRO A 46 -7.44 -11.74 19.14
C PRO A 46 -6.57 -12.60 20.06
N GLY A 47 -7.19 -13.13 21.14
CA GLY A 47 -6.46 -13.85 22.20
C GLY A 47 -5.60 -14.99 21.68
N HIS A 48 -6.12 -15.82 20.76
CA HIS A 48 -5.36 -16.92 20.18
C HIS A 48 -4.08 -16.49 19.47
N ILE A 49 -4.07 -15.31 18.83
CA ILE A 49 -2.86 -14.76 18.18
C ILE A 49 -1.84 -14.34 19.24
N VAL A 50 -2.31 -13.70 20.32
CA VAL A 50 -1.45 -13.29 21.44
C VAL A 50 -0.83 -14.51 22.12
N GLU A 51 -1.62 -15.56 22.34
CA GLU A 51 -1.18 -16.81 22.97
C GLU A 51 -0.11 -17.51 22.12
N GLU A 52 -0.32 -17.65 20.81
CA GLU A 52 0.66 -18.26 19.91
C GLU A 52 1.97 -17.44 19.82
N ALA A 53 1.89 -16.12 19.76
CA ALA A 53 3.07 -15.27 19.79
C ALA A 53 3.84 -15.41 21.11
N THR A 54 3.12 -15.46 22.25
CA THR A 54 3.73 -15.65 23.56
C THR A 54 4.39 -17.04 23.68
N LYS A 55 3.72 -18.06 23.15
CA LYS A 55 4.25 -19.42 23.11
C LYS A 55 5.53 -19.48 22.27
N ALA A 56 5.52 -18.90 21.06
CA ALA A 56 6.69 -18.87 20.19
C ALA A 56 7.90 -18.22 20.86
N LEU A 57 7.70 -17.11 21.59
CA LEU A 57 8.77 -16.47 22.37
C LEU A 57 9.31 -17.39 23.46
N ARG A 58 8.46 -18.07 24.21
CA ARG A 58 8.88 -19.03 25.26
C ARG A 58 9.63 -20.24 24.69
N ASP A 59 9.22 -20.70 23.50
CA ASP A 59 9.83 -21.81 22.78
C ASP A 59 11.17 -21.42 22.11
N GLY A 60 11.60 -20.16 22.20
CA GLY A 60 12.88 -19.69 21.71
C GLY A 60 12.88 -19.23 20.24
N HIS A 61 11.70 -19.04 19.62
CA HIS A 61 11.59 -18.53 18.25
C HIS A 61 11.79 -17.02 18.17
N HIS A 62 12.98 -16.52 18.55
CA HIS A 62 13.34 -15.10 18.56
C HIS A 62 14.78 -14.85 18.04
N GLY A 63 15.38 -15.82 17.36
CA GLY A 63 16.69 -15.70 16.71
C GLY A 63 16.60 -15.06 15.32
N TYR A 64 17.72 -15.10 14.60
CA TYR A 64 17.79 -14.65 13.21
C TYR A 64 16.88 -15.50 12.31
N THR A 65 16.29 -14.85 11.32
CA THR A 65 15.47 -15.48 10.29
C THR A 65 16.07 -15.21 8.90
N PRO A 66 15.72 -16.02 7.89
CA PRO A 66 16.04 -15.69 6.49
C PRO A 66 15.46 -14.33 6.09
N SER A 67 16.17 -13.59 5.22
CA SER A 67 15.76 -12.24 4.79
C SER A 67 14.34 -12.15 4.23
N PRO A 68 13.82 -13.12 3.43
CA PRO A 68 12.45 -13.07 2.95
C PRO A 68 11.40 -13.52 3.99
N GLY A 69 11.82 -13.89 5.20
CA GLY A 69 10.96 -14.48 6.23
C GLY A 69 11.02 -16.01 6.29
N ILE A 70 10.51 -16.57 7.38
CA ILE A 70 10.53 -18.03 7.58
C ILE A 70 9.63 -18.75 6.57
N LEU A 71 10.09 -19.90 6.07
CA LEU A 71 9.37 -20.65 5.05
C LEU A 71 7.92 -21.01 5.46
N PRO A 72 7.64 -21.50 6.68
CA PRO A 72 6.26 -21.82 7.08
C PRO A 72 5.29 -20.64 6.96
N LEU A 73 5.74 -19.41 7.25
CA LEU A 73 4.90 -18.22 7.09
C LEU A 73 4.66 -17.91 5.61
N ARG A 74 5.69 -18.01 4.77
CA ARG A 74 5.56 -17.78 3.32
C ARG A 74 4.64 -18.83 2.66
N GLU A 75 4.72 -20.09 3.08
CA GLU A 75 3.81 -21.15 2.65
C GLU A 75 2.36 -20.88 3.10
N ALA A 76 2.17 -20.42 4.33
CA ALA A 76 0.84 -20.04 4.83
C ALA A 76 0.25 -18.85 4.05
N VAL A 77 1.07 -17.86 3.68
CA VAL A 77 0.63 -16.74 2.82
C VAL A 77 0.26 -17.23 1.42
N ALA A 78 1.05 -18.12 0.82
CA ALA A 78 0.73 -18.72 -0.48
C ALA A 78 -0.60 -19.49 -0.43
N ALA A 79 -0.81 -20.29 0.61
CA ALA A 79 -2.06 -21.03 0.82
C ALA A 79 -3.27 -20.09 1.00
N ASP A 80 -3.10 -18.97 1.73
CA ASP A 80 -4.17 -17.97 1.91
C ASP A 80 -4.52 -17.28 0.58
N LEU A 81 -3.53 -16.95 -0.26
CA LEU A 81 -3.76 -16.40 -1.59
C LEU A 81 -4.52 -17.39 -2.49
N GLN A 82 -4.12 -18.66 -2.49
CA GLN A 82 -4.83 -19.71 -3.23
C GLN A 82 -6.26 -19.86 -2.75
N LEU A 83 -6.47 -19.94 -1.45
CA LEU A 83 -7.80 -20.13 -0.86
C LEU A 83 -8.75 -18.95 -1.14
N ARG A 84 -8.25 -17.73 -1.05
CA ARG A 84 -9.09 -16.52 -1.10
C ARG A 84 -9.21 -15.88 -2.46
N ARG A 85 -8.18 -16.03 -3.29
CA ARG A 85 -8.06 -15.34 -4.60
C ARG A 85 -7.94 -16.30 -5.77
N GLY A 86 -7.82 -17.60 -5.50
CA GLY A 86 -7.62 -18.62 -6.53
C GLY A 86 -6.27 -18.50 -7.25
N VAL A 87 -5.30 -17.80 -6.65
CA VAL A 87 -4.00 -17.51 -7.26
C VAL A 87 -2.92 -18.39 -6.63
N GLU A 88 -2.26 -19.20 -7.43
CA GLU A 88 -1.10 -19.99 -7.02
C GLU A 88 0.17 -19.12 -7.05
N VAL A 89 0.80 -18.94 -5.90
CA VAL A 89 2.05 -18.17 -5.77
C VAL A 89 3.13 -19.06 -5.17
N ASN A 90 4.29 -19.11 -5.83
CA ASN A 90 5.46 -19.79 -5.24
C ASN A 90 5.89 -19.06 -3.96
N PRO A 91 6.02 -19.75 -2.81
CA PRO A 91 6.50 -19.16 -1.56
C PRO A 91 7.84 -18.41 -1.68
N GLU A 92 8.68 -18.73 -2.65
CA GLU A 92 9.92 -18.00 -2.92
C GLU A 92 9.72 -16.58 -3.48
N ARG A 93 8.55 -16.28 -4.01
CA ARG A 93 8.15 -14.93 -4.44
C ARG A 93 7.51 -14.10 -3.32
N ILE A 94 7.42 -14.64 -2.11
CA ILE A 94 6.83 -13.97 -0.96
C ILE A 94 7.94 -13.44 -0.05
N VAL A 95 7.86 -12.16 0.29
CA VAL A 95 8.76 -11.49 1.23
C VAL A 95 7.96 -10.89 2.38
N VAL A 96 8.32 -11.27 3.60
CA VAL A 96 7.73 -10.74 4.83
C VAL A 96 8.55 -9.54 5.30
N VAL A 97 7.91 -8.41 5.52
CA VAL A 97 8.57 -7.17 5.92
C VAL A 97 7.97 -6.59 7.20
N PRO A 98 8.71 -5.75 7.95
CA PRO A 98 8.23 -5.11 9.17
C PRO A 98 7.30 -3.92 8.85
N GLY A 99 6.07 -4.21 8.42
CA GLY A 99 5.05 -3.23 8.05
C GLY A 99 5.07 -2.82 6.58
N GLY A 100 3.88 -2.47 6.04
CA GLY A 100 3.68 -2.18 4.62
C GLY A 100 4.45 -0.97 4.08
N LYS A 101 4.80 0.01 4.94
CA LYS A 101 5.60 1.19 4.53
C LYS A 101 6.95 0.82 3.93
N VAL A 102 7.58 -0.24 4.42
CA VAL A 102 8.86 -0.75 3.90
C VAL A 102 8.70 -1.22 2.46
N THR A 103 7.63 -1.96 2.17
CA THR A 103 7.31 -2.43 0.81
C THR A 103 7.12 -1.25 -0.14
N MET A 104 6.27 -0.29 0.22
CA MET A 104 6.02 0.90 -0.60
C MET A 104 7.29 1.72 -0.85
N PHE A 105 8.08 1.93 0.19
CA PHE A 105 9.33 2.69 0.10
C PHE A 105 10.29 2.04 -0.90
N PHE A 106 10.57 0.75 -0.77
CA PHE A 106 11.47 0.06 -1.68
C PHE A 106 10.91 -0.12 -3.08
N ALA A 107 9.62 -0.42 -3.24
CA ALA A 107 8.99 -0.51 -4.56
C ALA A 107 9.11 0.82 -5.32
N ILE A 108 8.82 1.94 -4.67
CA ILE A 108 8.97 3.26 -5.30
C ILE A 108 10.43 3.56 -5.64
N LEU A 109 11.39 3.22 -4.75
CA LEU A 109 12.82 3.45 -5.02
C LEU A 109 13.37 2.56 -6.16
N MET A 110 12.79 1.37 -6.38
CA MET A 110 13.20 0.50 -7.49
C MET A 110 12.92 1.11 -8.86
N PHE A 111 11.89 1.94 -8.96
CA PHE A 111 11.42 2.54 -10.22
C PHE A 111 11.61 4.06 -10.28
N GLY A 112 11.85 4.71 -9.12
CA GLY A 112 11.92 6.14 -8.99
C GLY A 112 13.32 6.69 -9.21
N GLU A 113 13.47 7.51 -10.25
CA GLU A 113 14.68 8.25 -10.58
C GLU A 113 14.34 9.58 -11.28
N PRO A 114 15.27 10.55 -11.40
CA PRO A 114 15.02 11.75 -12.17
C PRO A 114 14.63 11.44 -13.62
N GLY A 115 13.50 11.99 -14.07
CA GLY A 115 12.93 11.75 -15.41
C GLY A 115 11.91 10.60 -15.48
N ALA A 116 11.84 9.75 -14.46
CA ALA A 116 10.75 8.77 -14.34
C ALA A 116 9.46 9.41 -13.82
N GLU A 117 8.32 8.87 -14.22
CA GLU A 117 7.00 9.22 -13.73
C GLU A 117 6.41 8.05 -12.96
N ILE A 118 5.76 8.34 -11.84
CA ILE A 118 5.06 7.35 -11.02
C ILE A 118 3.65 7.86 -10.78
N LEU A 119 2.65 7.10 -11.24
CA LEU A 119 1.24 7.37 -11.03
C LEU A 119 0.84 6.89 -9.63
N TYR A 120 0.06 7.68 -8.90
CA TYR A 120 -0.38 7.34 -7.56
C TYR A 120 -1.79 7.87 -7.26
N PRO A 121 -2.60 7.19 -6.41
CA PRO A 121 -3.97 7.60 -6.13
C PRO A 121 -4.01 8.92 -5.33
N ASN A 122 -4.89 9.84 -5.73
CA ASN A 122 -5.12 11.11 -5.04
C ASN A 122 -6.64 11.44 -4.95
N PRO A 123 -7.23 11.60 -3.74
CA PRO A 123 -6.58 11.50 -2.42
C PRO A 123 -5.98 10.12 -2.16
N GLY A 124 -4.83 10.05 -1.46
CA GLY A 124 -4.13 8.81 -1.21
C GLY A 124 -3.29 8.85 0.07
N PHE A 125 -2.66 7.72 0.37
CA PHE A 125 -1.79 7.63 1.53
C PHE A 125 -0.55 8.52 1.31
N PRO A 126 -0.22 9.45 2.24
CA PRO A 126 0.81 10.48 2.02
C PRO A 126 2.20 9.95 1.69
N ILE A 127 2.50 8.70 2.07
CA ILE A 127 3.78 8.05 1.80
C ILE A 127 4.05 7.91 0.30
N TYR A 128 3.03 7.68 -0.54
CA TYR A 128 3.24 7.52 -1.98
C TYR A 128 3.94 8.76 -2.56
N GLU A 129 3.30 9.91 -2.50
CA GLU A 129 3.85 11.16 -3.04
C GLU A 129 5.19 11.52 -2.41
N SER A 130 5.30 11.39 -1.08
CA SER A 130 6.51 11.71 -0.33
C SER A 130 7.73 10.92 -0.82
N VAL A 131 7.59 9.61 -1.01
CA VAL A 131 8.70 8.75 -1.44
C VAL A 131 8.99 8.92 -2.93
N ILE A 132 7.97 9.16 -3.76
CA ILE A 132 8.16 9.50 -5.18
C ILE A 132 9.02 10.75 -5.30
N GLN A 133 8.68 11.83 -4.60
CA GLN A 133 9.45 13.08 -4.60
C GLN A 133 10.86 12.87 -4.02
N PHE A 134 10.99 12.07 -2.96
CA PHE A 134 12.29 11.72 -2.38
C PHE A 134 13.19 10.99 -3.38
N SER A 135 12.66 10.09 -4.19
CA SER A 135 13.41 9.37 -5.24
C SER A 135 13.93 10.31 -6.35
N GLY A 136 13.26 11.42 -6.58
CA GLY A 136 13.51 12.37 -7.66
C GLY A 136 12.63 12.17 -8.89
N ALA A 137 11.75 11.18 -8.87
CA ALA A 137 10.74 10.97 -9.90
C ALA A 137 9.64 12.03 -9.84
N THR A 138 8.92 12.18 -10.94
CA THR A 138 7.73 13.01 -11.03
C THR A 138 6.53 12.24 -10.46
N ALA A 139 5.88 12.81 -9.46
CA ALA A 139 4.65 12.28 -8.90
C ALA A 139 3.46 12.70 -9.78
N VAL A 140 2.75 11.74 -10.37
CA VAL A 140 1.59 11.97 -11.23
C VAL A 140 0.34 11.54 -10.50
N PRO A 141 -0.52 12.45 -10.02
CA PRO A 141 -1.72 12.09 -9.28
C PRO A 141 -2.79 11.49 -10.20
N THR A 142 -3.33 10.35 -9.80
CA THR A 142 -4.50 9.71 -10.39
C THR A 142 -5.72 10.08 -9.54
N PRO A 143 -6.66 10.90 -10.04
CA PRO A 143 -7.80 11.33 -9.26
C PRO A 143 -8.72 10.19 -8.87
N LEU A 144 -9.08 10.11 -7.58
CA LEU A 144 -10.20 9.33 -7.08
C LEU A 144 -11.43 10.23 -7.03
N LEU A 145 -12.49 9.86 -7.76
CA LEU A 145 -13.62 10.74 -8.03
C LEU A 145 -14.74 10.50 -7.01
N GLU A 146 -15.17 11.56 -6.33
CA GLU A 146 -16.24 11.49 -5.33
C GLU A 146 -17.55 10.99 -5.94
N GLU A 147 -17.88 11.46 -7.15
CA GLU A 147 -19.05 11.03 -7.92
C GLU A 147 -19.01 9.57 -8.38
N ARG A 148 -17.88 8.89 -8.21
CA ARG A 148 -17.66 7.45 -8.47
C ARG A 148 -17.35 6.68 -7.19
N ASP A 149 -17.84 7.11 -6.04
CA ASP A 149 -17.54 6.51 -4.74
C ASP A 149 -16.02 6.43 -4.46
N TYR A 150 -15.27 7.44 -4.87
CA TYR A 150 -13.79 7.49 -4.78
C TYR A 150 -13.09 6.34 -5.52
N SER A 151 -13.66 5.87 -6.61
CA SER A 151 -12.96 5.07 -7.61
C SER A 151 -12.26 5.97 -8.64
N PHE A 152 -11.25 5.44 -9.32
CA PHE A 152 -10.67 6.09 -10.49
C PHE A 152 -11.51 5.80 -11.75
N ASP A 153 -11.24 6.56 -12.81
CA ASP A 153 -11.64 6.27 -14.19
C ASP A 153 -10.48 5.57 -14.91
N ALA A 154 -10.68 4.35 -15.36
CA ALA A 154 -9.61 3.56 -15.97
C ALA A 154 -9.06 4.19 -17.25
N ASP A 155 -9.91 4.82 -18.09
CA ASP A 155 -9.45 5.51 -19.30
C ASP A 155 -8.56 6.69 -18.92
N ALA A 156 -8.99 7.50 -17.94
CA ALA A 156 -8.22 8.63 -17.49
C ALA A 156 -6.86 8.23 -16.89
N VAL A 157 -6.76 7.07 -16.22
CA VAL A 157 -5.48 6.52 -15.74
C VAL A 157 -4.59 6.11 -16.90
N LEU A 158 -5.14 5.39 -17.88
CA LEU A 158 -4.40 4.93 -19.06
C LEU A 158 -3.89 6.09 -19.91
N ASP A 159 -4.69 7.15 -20.07
CA ASP A 159 -4.32 8.38 -20.81
C ASP A 159 -3.16 9.14 -20.12
N GLN A 160 -2.93 8.94 -18.81
CA GLN A 160 -1.79 9.54 -18.10
C GLN A 160 -0.47 8.80 -18.33
N ILE A 161 -0.50 7.57 -18.88
CA ILE A 161 0.71 6.77 -19.09
C ILE A 161 1.51 7.33 -20.26
N THR A 162 2.79 7.61 -20.00
CA THR A 162 3.76 8.08 -21.00
C THR A 162 4.90 7.07 -21.15
N SER A 163 5.82 7.32 -22.08
CA SER A 163 7.07 6.54 -22.20
C SER A 163 7.98 6.65 -20.96
N ASN A 164 7.76 7.65 -20.10
CA ASN A 164 8.53 7.88 -18.87
C ASN A 164 7.89 7.24 -17.65
N THR A 165 6.64 6.78 -17.76
CA THR A 165 5.95 6.10 -16.67
C THR A 165 6.66 4.78 -16.35
N ARG A 166 7.00 4.56 -15.06
CA ARG A 166 7.69 3.35 -14.59
C ARG A 166 6.86 2.53 -13.62
N LEU A 167 6.01 3.18 -12.86
CA LEU A 167 5.20 2.53 -11.81
C LEU A 167 3.80 3.16 -11.77
N LEU A 168 2.79 2.30 -11.66
CA LEU A 168 1.43 2.67 -11.30
C LEU A 168 1.12 2.10 -9.91
N ILE A 169 0.76 2.96 -8.98
CA ILE A 169 0.35 2.58 -7.62
C ILE A 169 -1.17 2.61 -7.54
N LEU A 170 -1.75 1.51 -7.10
CA LEU A 170 -3.19 1.39 -6.81
C LEU A 170 -3.37 1.03 -5.34
N ASN A 171 -4.38 1.63 -4.71
CA ASN A 171 -4.79 1.29 -3.34
C ASN A 171 -6.31 1.11 -3.31
N SER A 172 -6.75 -0.14 -3.15
CA SER A 172 -8.18 -0.48 -3.11
C SER A 172 -8.42 -1.66 -2.17
N PRO A 173 -9.33 -1.51 -1.20
CA PRO A 173 -10.02 -0.29 -0.77
C PRO A 173 -9.04 0.80 -0.33
N ALA A 174 -9.37 2.08 -0.58
CA ALA A 174 -8.43 3.19 -0.50
C ALA A 174 -8.34 3.84 0.89
N ASN A 175 -7.14 4.25 1.28
CA ASN A 175 -6.89 5.17 2.38
C ASN A 175 -6.58 6.57 1.81
N PRO A 176 -7.28 7.65 2.20
CA PRO A 176 -8.20 7.77 3.35
C PRO A 176 -9.69 7.62 2.99
N THR A 177 -10.05 7.44 1.72
CA THR A 177 -11.42 7.64 1.23
C THR A 177 -12.37 6.48 1.54
N GLY A 178 -11.85 5.26 1.72
CA GLY A 178 -12.65 4.04 1.86
C GLY A 178 -13.25 3.55 0.53
N GLY A 179 -12.98 4.23 -0.58
CA GLY A 179 -13.46 3.83 -1.90
C GLY A 179 -12.91 2.48 -2.33
N ALA A 180 -13.76 1.64 -2.92
CA ALA A 180 -13.39 0.36 -3.48
C ALA A 180 -13.62 0.38 -4.99
N VAL A 181 -12.59 0.04 -5.76
CA VAL A 181 -12.65 0.09 -7.23
C VAL A 181 -13.54 -1.05 -7.75
N PRO A 182 -14.56 -0.74 -8.57
CA PRO A 182 -15.41 -1.75 -9.18
C PRO A 182 -14.63 -2.68 -10.13
N ARG A 183 -15.06 -3.95 -10.23
CA ARG A 183 -14.46 -4.94 -11.13
C ARG A 183 -14.33 -4.41 -12.56
N ALA A 184 -15.36 -3.75 -13.09
CA ALA A 184 -15.35 -3.23 -14.46
C ALA A 184 -14.21 -2.24 -14.74
N GLU A 185 -13.88 -1.38 -13.76
CA GLU A 185 -12.76 -0.44 -13.88
C GLU A 185 -11.41 -1.17 -13.78
N ILE A 186 -11.30 -2.20 -12.93
CA ILE A 186 -10.09 -3.04 -12.85
C ILE A 186 -9.89 -3.82 -14.16
N ASP A 187 -10.94 -4.47 -14.67
CA ASP A 187 -10.88 -5.24 -15.92
C ASP A 187 -10.42 -4.35 -17.09
N LYS A 188 -10.97 -3.13 -17.17
CA LYS A 188 -10.63 -2.15 -18.20
C LYS A 188 -9.19 -1.65 -18.05
N LEU A 189 -8.77 -1.33 -16.83
CA LEU A 189 -7.39 -0.91 -16.56
C LEU A 189 -6.39 -2.00 -16.95
N VAL A 190 -6.64 -3.25 -16.54
CA VAL A 190 -5.75 -4.38 -16.85
C VAL A 190 -5.67 -4.60 -18.37
N ALA A 191 -6.81 -4.56 -19.06
CA ALA A 191 -6.84 -4.69 -20.52
C ALA A 191 -5.99 -3.60 -21.21
N GLY A 192 -6.09 -2.34 -20.78
CA GLY A 192 -5.28 -1.25 -21.32
C GLY A 192 -3.79 -1.36 -20.94
N LEU A 193 -3.48 -1.83 -19.75
CA LEU A 193 -2.08 -2.01 -19.31
C LEU A 193 -1.32 -3.02 -20.19
N VAL A 194 -1.98 -3.93 -20.89
CA VAL A 194 -1.31 -4.86 -21.83
C VAL A 194 -0.51 -4.11 -22.89
N ASP A 195 -0.99 -2.94 -23.32
CA ASP A 195 -0.31 -2.08 -24.31
C ASP A 195 0.84 -1.25 -23.69
N HIS A 196 1.01 -1.30 -22.37
CA HIS A 196 2.05 -0.59 -21.62
C HIS A 196 2.98 -1.55 -20.84
N PRO A 197 3.71 -2.46 -21.49
CA PRO A 197 4.50 -3.50 -20.82
C PRO A 197 5.68 -2.97 -20.02
N HIS A 198 6.04 -1.70 -20.18
CA HIS A 198 7.12 -1.02 -19.46
C HIS A 198 6.70 -0.48 -18.08
N VAL A 199 5.40 -0.52 -17.76
CA VAL A 199 4.85 -0.01 -16.49
C VAL A 199 4.71 -1.15 -15.48
N ALA A 200 5.42 -1.06 -14.36
CA ALA A 200 5.20 -1.94 -13.21
C ALA A 200 3.95 -1.52 -12.43
N VAL A 201 3.35 -2.43 -11.68
CA VAL A 201 2.16 -2.16 -10.88
C VAL A 201 2.41 -2.51 -9.43
N LEU A 202 2.14 -1.58 -8.52
CA LEU A 202 2.07 -1.80 -7.08
C LEU A 202 0.61 -1.79 -6.64
N SER A 203 0.07 -2.96 -6.29
CA SER A 203 -1.27 -3.10 -5.75
C SER A 203 -1.23 -3.14 -4.23
N ASP A 204 -1.61 -2.04 -3.58
CA ASP A 204 -1.75 -1.96 -2.13
C ASP A 204 -3.16 -2.39 -1.73
N GLU A 205 -3.28 -3.64 -1.28
CA GLU A 205 -4.53 -4.31 -0.93
C GLU A 205 -4.68 -4.53 0.59
N ILE A 206 -4.05 -3.68 1.40
CA ILE A 206 -4.04 -3.82 2.87
C ILE A 206 -5.45 -3.89 3.47
N TYR A 207 -6.43 -3.21 2.85
CA TYR A 207 -7.83 -3.18 3.29
C TYR A 207 -8.73 -4.18 2.56
N SER A 208 -8.18 -5.16 1.84
CA SER A 208 -8.95 -6.12 1.03
C SER A 208 -10.02 -6.91 1.81
N ARG A 209 -9.94 -6.92 3.14
CA ARG A 209 -10.91 -7.57 4.03
C ARG A 209 -11.90 -6.63 4.71
N ILE A 210 -11.76 -5.32 4.48
CA ILE A 210 -12.63 -4.30 5.03
C ILE A 210 -13.51 -3.78 3.90
N SER A 211 -14.50 -4.60 3.53
CA SER A 211 -15.50 -4.27 2.52
C SER A 211 -16.89 -4.35 3.16
N TYR A 212 -17.77 -3.44 2.78
CA TYR A 212 -19.13 -3.31 3.30
C TYR A 212 -20.14 -3.52 2.18
N ASP A 213 -21.42 -3.66 2.53
CA ASP A 213 -22.57 -3.73 1.60
C ASP A 213 -22.47 -4.87 0.56
N GLY A 214 -21.81 -5.99 0.93
CA GLY A 214 -21.62 -7.13 0.03
C GLY A 214 -20.65 -6.87 -1.12
N ARG A 215 -19.88 -5.79 -1.10
CA ARG A 215 -18.85 -5.51 -2.11
C ARG A 215 -17.70 -6.51 -1.97
N GLU A 216 -17.30 -7.10 -3.09
CA GLU A 216 -16.14 -7.99 -3.13
C GLU A 216 -14.89 -7.23 -3.57
N HIS A 217 -13.78 -7.50 -2.88
CA HIS A 217 -12.48 -6.99 -3.31
C HIS A 217 -12.00 -7.72 -4.56
N VAL A 218 -11.54 -6.95 -5.55
CA VAL A 218 -10.93 -7.47 -6.78
C VAL A 218 -9.42 -7.31 -6.68
N SER A 219 -8.72 -8.43 -6.53
CA SER A 219 -7.26 -8.43 -6.44
C SER A 219 -6.62 -8.44 -7.83
N LEU A 220 -5.63 -7.58 -8.04
CA LEU A 220 -4.82 -7.59 -9.26
C LEU A 220 -4.00 -8.86 -9.44
N CYS A 221 -3.69 -9.58 -8.36
CA CYS A 221 -3.03 -10.88 -8.43
C CYS A 221 -3.83 -11.92 -9.24
N SER A 222 -5.14 -11.70 -9.45
CA SER A 222 -6.00 -12.63 -10.20
C SER A 222 -5.92 -12.44 -11.72
N TYR A 223 -5.08 -11.49 -12.21
CA TYR A 223 -4.93 -11.17 -13.62
C TYR A 223 -3.57 -11.64 -14.15
N PRO A 224 -3.51 -12.77 -14.87
CA PRO A 224 -2.26 -13.32 -15.40
C PRO A 224 -1.59 -12.39 -16.43
N GLU A 225 -2.34 -11.49 -17.05
CA GLU A 225 -1.86 -10.57 -18.08
C GLU A 225 -0.80 -9.58 -17.58
N ILE A 226 -0.79 -9.31 -16.27
CA ILE A 226 0.13 -8.37 -15.62
C ILE A 226 0.97 -9.01 -14.50
N ALA A 227 0.86 -10.32 -14.29
CA ALA A 227 1.44 -11.04 -13.14
C ALA A 227 2.97 -10.99 -13.06
N ASP A 228 3.66 -10.74 -14.16
CA ASP A 228 5.12 -10.65 -14.24
C ASP A 228 5.69 -9.29 -13.81
N ARG A 229 4.82 -8.30 -13.65
CA ARG A 229 5.15 -6.91 -13.30
C ARG A 229 4.29 -6.31 -12.18
N LEU A 230 3.56 -7.18 -11.45
CA LEU A 230 2.76 -6.86 -10.29
C LEU A 230 3.55 -7.09 -8.99
#